data_3ccac7b441701fc1bc37901c20eeb95c
#
_entry.id   3ccac7b441701fc1bc37901c20eeb95c
#
_cell.length_a   1.000
_cell.length_b   1.000
_cell.length_c   1.000
_cell.angle_alpha   90.00
_cell.angle_beta   90.00
_cell.angle_gamma   90.00
#
_symmetry.space_group_name_H-M   'P 1'
#
loop_
_entity.id
_entity.type
_entity.pdbx_description
1 polymer ?
#
loop_
_entity_poly.entity_id
_entity_poly.type
_entity_poly.pdbx_seq_one_letter_code
_entity_poly.pdbx_strand_id
1 'polypeptide(L)'
;MNMKRNISKLLIGVCLSSSMLINTGCIEETFPTNAATEDQVTSSEEAAGAMLWSMHAMLNTYAIDVDRSRHFDWGYGSIMHIRDVQTGDMPISSSGYDHYWPWEENIYQGESYIYNQFVWNFYWRNVLAANKLLAAFPLETSSNVEKGYVGAAHAFRALMYLDMARMYEYLPTDGTSMPNDAGNDVTNLT
;
A
#
# COMPACT_ATOMS: atom_id res chain seq x y z
N MET A 1 43.98 15.74 -59.47
CA MET A 1 43.32 16.56 -58.43
C MET A 1 42.17 15.89 -57.70
N ASN A 2 41.73 14.67 -58.02
CA ASN A 2 40.57 13.98 -57.41
C ASN A 2 40.91 13.04 -56.24
N MET A 3 42.15 12.56 -56.15
CA MET A 3 42.50 11.56 -55.10
C MET A 3 42.56 12.16 -53.69
N LYS A 4 43.09 13.36 -53.51
CA LYS A 4 43.11 14.04 -52.20
C LYS A 4 41.73 14.38 -51.68
N ARG A 5 40.79 14.71 -52.57
CA ARG A 5 39.39 15.03 -52.21
C ARG A 5 38.61 13.79 -51.79
N ASN A 6 38.92 12.61 -52.33
CA ASN A 6 38.28 11.36 -51.95
C ASN A 6 38.83 10.80 -50.64
N ILE A 7 40.11 10.97 -50.35
CA ILE A 7 40.74 10.60 -49.07
C ILE A 7 40.19 11.48 -47.94
N SER A 8 40.00 12.78 -48.17
CA SER A 8 39.36 13.67 -47.18
C SER A 8 37.94 13.29 -46.84
N LYS A 9 37.13 12.86 -47.83
CA LYS A 9 35.75 12.37 -47.60
C LYS A 9 35.72 11.03 -46.86
N LEU A 10 36.69 10.16 -47.12
CA LEU A 10 36.82 8.87 -46.44
C LEU A 10 37.21 9.07 -44.96
N LEU A 11 38.13 9.97 -44.67
CA LEU A 11 38.55 10.34 -43.32
C LEU A 11 37.40 10.97 -42.52
N ILE A 12 36.61 11.84 -43.12
CA ILE A 12 35.43 12.45 -42.47
C ILE A 12 34.37 11.38 -42.17
N GLY A 13 34.15 10.44 -43.07
CA GLY A 13 33.21 9.31 -42.86
C GLY A 13 33.62 8.41 -41.71
N VAL A 14 34.91 8.08 -41.59
CA VAL A 14 35.45 7.27 -40.50
C VAL A 14 35.39 7.99 -39.16
N CYS A 15 35.67 9.30 -39.12
CA CYS A 15 35.53 10.08 -37.89
C CYS A 15 34.06 10.20 -37.40
N LEU A 16 33.10 10.35 -38.32
CA LEU A 16 31.69 10.43 -37.98
C LEU A 16 31.15 9.07 -37.52
N SER A 17 31.60 7.94 -38.05
CA SER A 17 31.17 6.62 -37.60
C SER A 17 31.78 6.21 -36.25
N SER A 18 33.01 6.65 -35.94
CA SER A 18 33.63 6.39 -34.63
C SER A 18 33.02 7.22 -33.50
N SER A 19 32.47 8.39 -33.75
CA SER A 19 31.79 9.21 -32.73
C SER A 19 30.41 8.68 -32.34
N MET A 20 29.77 7.84 -33.16
CA MET A 20 28.52 7.17 -32.81
C MET A 20 28.70 5.95 -31.90
N LEU A 21 29.90 5.39 -31.76
CA LEU A 21 30.18 4.22 -30.95
C LEU A 21 30.59 4.57 -29.49
N ILE A 22 30.73 5.84 -29.14
CA ILE A 22 31.21 6.28 -27.82
C ILE A 22 30.04 6.69 -26.90
N ASN A 23 28.79 6.66 -27.37
CA ASN A 23 27.61 7.00 -26.58
C ASN A 23 26.96 5.79 -25.87
N THR A 24 27.75 4.77 -25.53
CA THR A 24 27.33 3.84 -24.48
C THR A 24 27.63 4.49 -23.13
N GLY A 25 26.91 5.54 -22.80
CA GLY A 25 26.85 6.00 -21.43
C GLY A 25 26.16 4.88 -20.64
N CYS A 26 26.92 4.17 -19.82
CA CYS A 26 26.33 3.40 -18.76
C CYS A 26 25.46 4.38 -17.94
N ILE A 27 24.14 4.29 -18.09
CA ILE A 27 23.24 4.87 -17.12
C ILE A 27 23.44 4.01 -15.88
N GLU A 28 24.38 4.39 -15.05
CA GLU A 28 24.51 3.84 -13.72
C GLU A 28 23.27 4.31 -12.97
N GLU A 29 22.41 3.38 -12.58
CA GLU A 29 21.28 3.71 -11.74
C GLU A 29 21.81 4.29 -10.44
N THR A 30 21.71 5.60 -10.31
CA THR A 30 22.03 6.29 -9.05
C THR A 30 20.86 6.11 -8.11
N PHE A 31 21.01 5.15 -7.21
CA PHE A 31 20.04 4.98 -6.13
C PHE A 31 20.12 6.17 -5.16
N PRO A 32 18.98 6.69 -4.69
CA PRO A 32 18.98 7.75 -3.70
C PRO A 32 19.68 7.26 -2.43
N THR A 33 20.66 8.02 -1.95
CA THR A 33 21.45 7.68 -0.75
C THR A 33 20.66 7.79 0.56
N ASN A 34 19.47 8.38 0.50
CA ASN A 34 18.57 8.60 1.64
C ASN A 34 17.34 7.68 1.67
N ALA A 35 17.23 6.75 0.72
CA ALA A 35 16.16 5.76 0.69
C ALA A 35 16.76 4.40 0.31
N ALA A 36 16.39 3.34 1.02
CA ALA A 36 16.75 1.99 0.66
C ALA A 36 16.05 1.58 -0.64
N THR A 37 16.76 0.90 -1.53
CA THR A 37 16.17 0.31 -2.72
C THR A 37 15.31 -0.90 -2.36
N GLU A 38 14.39 -1.29 -3.24
CA GLU A 38 13.53 -2.45 -3.02
C GLU A 38 14.36 -3.72 -2.78
N ASP A 39 15.45 -3.93 -3.53
CA ASP A 39 16.38 -5.05 -3.34
C ASP A 39 17.10 -5.00 -1.99
N GLN A 40 17.44 -3.83 -1.48
CA GLN A 40 18.05 -3.66 -0.17
C GLN A 40 17.06 -3.96 0.96
N VAL A 41 15.80 -3.61 0.78
CA VAL A 41 14.72 -3.85 1.76
C VAL A 41 14.29 -5.31 1.78
N THR A 42 14.53 -6.08 0.73
CA THR A 42 14.10 -7.47 0.58
C THR A 42 15.21 -8.50 0.82
N SER A 43 16.40 -8.07 1.21
CA SER A 43 17.61 -8.93 1.19
C SER A 43 18.10 -9.42 2.56
N SER A 44 17.47 -9.02 3.66
CA SER A 44 17.94 -9.42 4.99
C SER A 44 16.80 -9.68 5.99
N GLU A 45 17.14 -10.44 7.04
CA GLU A 45 16.23 -10.72 8.16
C GLU A 45 15.81 -9.42 8.88
N GLU A 46 16.73 -8.46 9.03
CA GLU A 46 16.45 -7.15 9.60
C GLU A 46 15.47 -6.36 8.74
N ALA A 47 15.55 -6.50 7.42
CA ALA A 47 14.61 -5.86 6.50
C ALA A 47 13.21 -6.46 6.65
N ALA A 48 13.08 -7.78 6.77
CA ALA A 48 11.79 -8.43 7.03
C ALA A 48 11.17 -7.94 8.35
N GLY A 49 11.98 -7.85 9.40
CA GLY A 49 11.58 -7.28 10.68
C GLY A 49 11.12 -5.82 10.57
N ALA A 50 11.88 -4.98 9.86
CA ALA A 50 11.53 -3.58 9.64
C ALA A 50 10.20 -3.43 8.87
N MET A 51 9.95 -4.27 7.86
CA MET A 51 8.67 -4.29 7.13
C MET A 51 7.50 -4.66 8.06
N LEU A 52 7.66 -5.67 8.92
CA LEU A 52 6.64 -6.04 9.91
C LEU A 52 6.38 -4.89 10.89
N TRP A 53 7.43 -4.26 11.43
CA TRP A 53 7.28 -3.11 12.32
C TRP A 53 6.60 -1.92 11.65
N SER A 54 6.85 -1.70 10.35
CA SER A 54 6.15 -0.64 9.60
C SER A 54 4.64 -0.87 9.54
N MET A 55 4.18 -2.11 9.40
CA MET A 55 2.75 -2.45 9.44
C MET A 55 2.13 -2.13 10.81
N HIS A 56 2.83 -2.44 11.91
CA HIS A 56 2.37 -2.07 13.25
C HIS A 56 2.34 -0.54 13.45
N ALA A 57 3.32 0.18 12.92
CA ALA A 57 3.34 1.64 12.97
C ALA A 57 2.14 2.25 12.23
N MET A 58 1.73 1.67 11.11
CA MET A 58 0.56 2.13 10.34
C MET A 58 -0.74 2.05 11.14
N LEU A 59 -0.86 1.16 12.13
CA LEU A 59 -2.04 1.09 12.99
C LEU A 59 -2.23 2.35 13.85
N ASN A 60 -1.17 3.11 14.10
CA ASN A 60 -1.18 4.31 14.93
C ASN A 60 -0.76 5.57 14.16
N THR A 61 -0.66 5.49 12.84
CA THR A 61 -0.25 6.64 12.02
C THR A 61 -1.41 7.61 11.85
N TYR A 62 -1.15 8.89 12.17
CA TYR A 62 -2.07 9.99 11.85
C TYR A 62 -1.93 10.39 10.37
N ALA A 63 -3.05 10.76 9.74
CA ALA A 63 -3.10 11.20 8.36
C ALA A 63 -2.49 10.19 7.37
N ILE A 64 -3.00 8.97 7.39
CA ILE A 64 -2.62 7.91 6.44
C ILE A 64 -2.90 8.34 5.00
N ASP A 65 -3.98 9.09 4.77
CA ASP A 65 -4.27 9.74 3.50
C ASP A 65 -3.76 11.19 3.53
N VAL A 66 -2.48 11.35 3.19
CA VAL A 66 -1.78 12.66 3.25
C VAL A 66 -2.44 13.75 2.40
N ASP A 67 -3.12 13.37 1.32
CA ASP A 67 -3.80 14.34 0.45
C ASP A 67 -5.13 14.82 1.03
N ARG A 68 -5.69 14.06 1.97
CA ARG A 68 -7.02 14.30 2.54
C ARG A 68 -7.07 14.12 4.04
N SER A 69 -5.98 14.40 4.75
CA SER A 69 -5.92 14.23 6.21
C SER A 69 -7.10 14.93 6.91
N ARG A 70 -7.69 14.21 7.85
CA ARG A 70 -8.82 14.67 8.64
C ARG A 70 -8.59 14.37 10.11
N HIS A 71 -9.31 15.04 10.99
CA HIS A 71 -9.20 14.84 12.43
C HIS A 71 -9.54 13.42 12.89
N PHE A 72 -10.32 12.68 12.11
CA PHE A 72 -10.64 11.27 12.37
C PHE A 72 -9.61 10.28 11.79
N ASP A 73 -8.62 10.73 11.01
CA ASP A 73 -7.58 9.87 10.43
C ASP A 73 -6.41 9.69 11.40
N TRP A 74 -6.61 8.86 12.41
CA TRP A 74 -5.59 8.54 13.41
C TRP A 74 -5.42 7.03 13.63
N GLY A 75 -5.54 6.27 12.54
CA GLY A 75 -5.21 4.85 12.48
C GLY A 75 -6.33 3.92 12.95
N TYR A 76 -5.93 2.74 13.40
CA TYR A 76 -6.86 1.67 13.75
C TYR A 76 -7.78 2.03 14.93
N GLY A 77 -7.28 2.82 15.88
CA GLY A 77 -8.11 3.32 16.97
C GLY A 77 -9.31 4.12 16.48
N SER A 78 -9.15 4.93 15.43
CA SER A 78 -10.25 5.63 14.78
C SER A 78 -11.28 4.65 14.18
N ILE A 79 -10.80 3.58 13.52
CA ILE A 79 -11.69 2.57 12.95
C ILE A 79 -12.52 1.87 14.05
N MET A 80 -11.90 1.55 15.18
CA MET A 80 -12.63 0.99 16.32
C MET A 80 -13.68 1.97 16.86
N HIS A 81 -13.30 3.23 17.00
CA HIS A 81 -14.22 4.28 17.45
C HIS A 81 -15.41 4.48 16.51
N ILE A 82 -15.17 4.43 15.18
CA ILE A 82 -16.24 4.45 14.17
C ILE A 82 -17.24 3.32 14.40
N ARG A 83 -16.78 2.11 14.69
CA ARG A 83 -17.65 0.97 14.97
C ARG A 83 -18.50 1.18 16.21
N ASP A 84 -17.90 1.71 17.28
CA ASP A 84 -18.59 1.96 18.54
C ASP A 84 -19.72 3.00 18.36
N VAL A 85 -19.48 4.07 17.64
CA VAL A 85 -20.51 5.10 17.37
C VAL A 85 -21.63 4.61 16.46
N GLN A 86 -21.33 3.69 15.53
CA GLN A 86 -22.34 3.09 14.65
C GLN A 86 -23.26 2.08 15.38
N THR A 87 -22.79 1.48 16.47
CA THR A 87 -23.60 0.53 17.24
C THR A 87 -24.52 1.20 18.28
N GLY A 88 -24.33 2.48 18.54
CA GLY A 88 -25.04 3.21 19.57
C GLY A 88 -24.48 3.01 20.98
N ASP A 89 -23.40 2.25 21.16
CA ASP A 89 -22.74 2.06 22.44
C ASP A 89 -22.01 3.33 22.89
N MET A 90 -21.65 4.19 21.95
CA MET A 90 -20.97 5.46 22.20
C MET A 90 -21.69 6.59 21.47
N PRO A 91 -22.76 7.14 22.03
CA PRO A 91 -23.48 8.24 21.40
C PRO A 91 -22.64 9.52 21.38
N ILE A 92 -22.75 10.28 20.31
CA ILE A 92 -22.08 11.56 20.14
C ILE A 92 -22.89 12.65 20.82
N SER A 93 -22.29 13.33 21.80
CA SER A 93 -22.98 14.32 22.62
C SER A 93 -23.16 15.68 21.95
N SER A 94 -22.42 15.96 20.88
CA SER A 94 -22.45 17.25 20.20
C SER A 94 -22.07 17.14 18.74
N SER A 95 -22.90 17.66 17.86
CA SER A 95 -22.62 17.73 16.41
C SER A 95 -21.70 18.88 16.00
N GLY A 96 -21.24 19.72 16.92
CA GLY A 96 -20.54 20.97 16.60
C GLY A 96 -19.17 20.78 15.98
N TYR A 97 -18.24 20.21 16.69
CA TYR A 97 -16.88 19.94 16.23
C TYR A 97 -16.56 18.44 16.21
N ASP A 98 -17.62 17.64 16.21
CA ASP A 98 -17.50 16.21 16.23
C ASP A 98 -17.36 15.65 14.81
N HIS A 99 -16.23 15.04 14.55
CA HIS A 99 -15.93 14.49 13.23
C HIS A 99 -16.52 13.10 13.01
N TYR A 100 -17.16 12.50 14.02
CA TYR A 100 -17.72 11.15 13.97
C TYR A 100 -19.23 11.09 13.76
N TRP A 101 -19.95 12.20 13.91
CA TRP A 101 -21.39 12.24 13.75
C TRP A 101 -21.92 11.68 12.39
N PRO A 102 -21.18 11.77 11.25
CA PRO A 102 -21.66 11.16 10.01
C PRO A 102 -21.77 9.64 10.08
N TRP A 103 -20.96 8.98 10.92
CA TRP A 103 -21.08 7.54 11.14
C TRP A 103 -22.21 7.21 12.10
N GLU A 104 -22.42 7.98 13.16
CA GLU A 104 -23.57 7.82 14.07
C GLU A 104 -24.90 8.00 13.35
N GLU A 105 -25.01 9.07 12.56
CA GLU A 105 -26.22 9.35 11.78
C GLU A 105 -26.35 8.54 10.49
N ASN A 106 -25.34 7.71 10.18
CA ASN A 106 -25.27 6.88 8.98
C ASN A 106 -25.45 7.67 7.67
N ILE A 107 -24.86 8.85 7.59
CA ILE A 107 -24.89 9.73 6.42
C ILE A 107 -23.51 9.90 5.81
N TYR A 108 -23.43 10.31 4.56
CA TYR A 108 -22.16 10.48 3.83
C TYR A 108 -21.31 9.21 3.77
N GLN A 109 -21.95 8.03 3.72
CA GLN A 109 -21.28 6.72 3.70
C GLN A 109 -21.07 6.19 2.28
N GLY A 110 -21.47 6.90 1.23
CA GLY A 110 -21.27 6.50 -0.16
C GLY A 110 -19.81 6.51 -0.60
N GLU A 111 -19.52 5.85 -1.71
CA GLU A 111 -18.17 5.67 -2.27
C GLU A 111 -17.39 6.97 -2.54
N SER A 112 -18.10 8.06 -2.86
CA SER A 112 -17.50 9.37 -3.15
C SER A 112 -17.18 10.19 -1.90
N TYR A 113 -17.59 9.74 -0.71
CA TYR A 113 -17.38 10.50 0.52
C TYR A 113 -16.09 10.11 1.22
N ILE A 114 -15.41 11.11 1.78
CA ILE A 114 -14.14 10.95 2.49
C ILE A 114 -14.25 9.98 3.69
N TYR A 115 -15.39 9.91 4.34
CA TYR A 115 -15.65 9.05 5.48
C TYR A 115 -15.48 7.57 5.13
N ASN A 116 -16.07 7.13 4.02
CA ASN A 116 -15.91 5.77 3.54
C ASN A 116 -14.52 5.53 2.92
N GLN A 117 -14.02 6.49 2.13
CA GLN A 117 -12.70 6.41 1.51
C GLN A 117 -11.57 6.27 2.53
N PHE A 118 -11.66 6.97 3.67
CA PHE A 118 -10.68 6.86 4.76
C PHE A 118 -10.57 5.42 5.26
N VAL A 119 -11.69 4.81 5.62
CA VAL A 119 -11.75 3.44 6.15
C VAL A 119 -11.23 2.43 5.11
N TRP A 120 -11.67 2.55 3.87
CA TRP A 120 -11.23 1.74 2.76
C TRP A 120 -9.72 1.86 2.52
N ASN A 121 -9.20 3.06 2.43
CA ASN A 121 -7.79 3.34 2.21
C ASN A 121 -6.92 2.82 3.36
N PHE A 122 -7.38 2.96 4.60
CA PHE A 122 -6.68 2.42 5.75
C PHE A 122 -6.44 0.91 5.60
N TYR A 123 -7.47 0.14 5.35
CA TYR A 123 -7.34 -1.31 5.22
C TYR A 123 -6.47 -1.72 4.03
N TRP A 124 -6.70 -1.15 2.86
CA TRP A 124 -5.95 -1.50 1.67
C TRP A 124 -4.47 -1.14 1.75
N ARG A 125 -4.11 -0.06 2.39
CA ARG A 125 -2.69 0.27 2.64
C ARG A 125 -2.03 -0.76 3.54
N ASN A 126 -2.73 -1.22 4.57
CA ASN A 126 -2.24 -2.28 5.45
C ASN A 126 -2.12 -3.63 4.74
N VAL A 127 -3.11 -4.00 3.93
CA VAL A 127 -3.06 -5.22 3.08
C VAL A 127 -1.90 -5.13 2.08
N LEU A 128 -1.70 -3.99 1.43
CA LEU A 128 -0.58 -3.78 0.51
C LEU A 128 0.78 -3.93 1.22
N ALA A 129 0.93 -3.39 2.42
CA ALA A 129 2.16 -3.54 3.20
C ALA A 129 2.43 -5.02 3.53
N ALA A 130 1.41 -5.77 3.95
CA ALA A 130 1.53 -7.20 4.19
C ALA A 130 1.90 -7.97 2.91
N ASN A 131 1.24 -7.67 1.79
CA ASN A 131 1.54 -8.32 0.50
C ASN A 131 2.98 -8.07 0.04
N LYS A 132 3.54 -6.87 0.26
CA LYS A 132 4.94 -6.57 -0.06
C LYS A 132 5.90 -7.44 0.76
N LEU A 133 5.66 -7.62 2.06
CA LEU A 133 6.48 -8.50 2.88
C LEU A 133 6.38 -9.96 2.41
N LEU A 134 5.16 -10.44 2.13
CA LEU A 134 4.93 -11.81 1.67
C LEU A 134 5.56 -12.09 0.30
N ALA A 135 5.60 -11.12 -0.58
CA ALA A 135 6.25 -11.24 -1.88
C ALA A 135 7.78 -11.23 -1.78
N ALA A 136 8.31 -10.44 -0.84
CA ALA A 136 9.76 -10.31 -0.65
C ALA A 136 10.40 -11.55 0.00
N PHE A 137 9.66 -12.28 0.84
CA PHE A 137 10.16 -13.42 1.62
C PHE A 137 9.35 -14.69 1.35
N PRO A 138 9.62 -15.42 0.24
CA PRO A 138 8.95 -16.68 -0.07
C PRO A 138 9.23 -17.73 1.00
N LEU A 139 8.20 -18.47 1.40
CA LEU A 139 8.26 -19.41 2.53
C LEU A 139 9.31 -20.52 2.34
N GLU A 140 9.54 -20.92 1.09
CA GLU A 140 10.46 -22.01 0.74
C GLU A 140 11.93 -21.65 0.97
N THR A 141 12.29 -20.40 0.77
CA THR A 141 13.68 -19.91 0.79
C THR A 141 14.04 -19.16 2.07
N SER A 142 13.04 -18.78 2.86
CA SER A 142 13.21 -17.97 4.06
C SER A 142 13.83 -18.75 5.22
N SER A 143 14.61 -18.06 6.04
CA SER A 143 15.12 -18.56 7.31
C SER A 143 13.97 -18.84 8.30
N ASN A 144 14.26 -19.50 9.43
CA ASN A 144 13.23 -19.75 10.44
C ASN A 144 12.70 -18.46 11.08
N VAL A 145 13.52 -17.41 11.18
CA VAL A 145 13.12 -16.11 11.72
C VAL A 145 12.26 -15.37 10.72
N GLU A 146 12.67 -15.33 9.45
CA GLU A 146 11.88 -14.74 8.35
C GLU A 146 10.53 -15.44 8.22
N LYS A 147 10.45 -16.77 8.36
CA LYS A 147 9.17 -17.51 8.41
C LYS A 147 8.26 -17.05 9.54
N GLY A 148 8.83 -16.66 10.69
CA GLY A 148 8.08 -16.04 11.76
C GLY A 148 7.45 -14.70 11.34
N TYR A 149 8.22 -13.86 10.66
CA TYR A 149 7.72 -12.58 10.13
C TYR A 149 6.67 -12.77 9.03
N VAL A 150 6.87 -13.74 8.14
CA VAL A 150 5.90 -14.13 7.10
C VAL A 150 4.59 -14.61 7.76
N GLY A 151 4.67 -15.45 8.78
CA GLY A 151 3.51 -15.90 9.55
C GLY A 151 2.75 -14.73 10.19
N ALA A 152 3.46 -13.78 10.80
CA ALA A 152 2.88 -12.58 11.38
C ALA A 152 2.21 -11.69 10.30
N ALA A 153 2.81 -11.56 9.12
CA ALA A 153 2.21 -10.80 8.01
C ALA A 153 0.93 -11.46 7.47
N HIS A 154 0.87 -12.78 7.40
CA HIS A 154 -0.36 -13.51 7.07
C HIS A 154 -1.46 -13.26 8.10
N ALA A 155 -1.13 -13.32 9.40
CA ALA A 155 -2.08 -13.05 10.48
C ALA A 155 -2.60 -11.61 10.44
N PHE A 156 -1.69 -10.66 10.20
CA PHE A 156 -2.03 -9.25 10.06
C PHE A 156 -2.97 -9.01 8.86
N ARG A 157 -2.64 -9.59 7.71
CA ARG A 157 -3.48 -9.50 6.51
C ARG A 157 -4.85 -10.12 6.75
N ALA A 158 -4.92 -11.27 7.41
CA ALA A 158 -6.18 -11.92 7.76
C ALA A 158 -7.04 -11.05 8.69
N LEU A 159 -6.43 -10.33 9.65
CA LEU A 159 -7.13 -9.37 10.50
C LEU A 159 -7.75 -8.24 9.68
N MET A 160 -6.98 -7.67 8.72
CA MET A 160 -7.49 -6.60 7.86
C MET A 160 -8.68 -7.08 7.02
N TYR A 161 -8.60 -8.25 6.40
CA TYR A 161 -9.72 -8.81 5.64
C TYR A 161 -10.94 -9.13 6.51
N LEU A 162 -10.73 -9.68 7.70
CA LEU A 162 -11.84 -9.95 8.64
C LEU A 162 -12.58 -8.66 9.01
N ASP A 163 -11.83 -7.60 9.25
CA ASP A 163 -12.41 -6.32 9.60
C ASP A 163 -13.13 -5.66 8.42
N MET A 164 -12.54 -5.76 7.21
CA MET A 164 -13.20 -5.29 5.99
C MET A 164 -14.51 -6.03 5.74
N ALA A 165 -14.51 -7.35 5.90
CA ALA A 165 -15.73 -8.16 5.77
C ALA A 165 -16.81 -7.68 6.74
N ARG A 166 -16.46 -7.41 7.99
CA ARG A 166 -17.41 -6.90 8.99
C ARG A 166 -17.98 -5.53 8.67
N MET A 167 -17.24 -4.69 7.95
CA MET A 167 -17.66 -3.32 7.66
C MET A 167 -18.36 -3.17 6.30
N TYR A 168 -18.02 -4.00 5.33
CA TYR A 168 -18.44 -3.83 3.94
C TYR A 168 -19.29 -4.97 3.40
N GLU A 169 -19.24 -6.16 4.03
CA GLU A 169 -20.07 -7.28 3.60
C GLU A 169 -21.42 -7.27 4.30
N TYR A 170 -22.45 -7.56 3.54
CA TYR A 170 -23.79 -7.74 4.09
C TYR A 170 -23.89 -9.12 4.75
N LEU A 171 -24.02 -9.15 6.06
CA LEU A 171 -24.23 -10.39 6.83
C LEU A 171 -25.72 -10.73 6.84
N PRO A 172 -26.16 -11.87 6.27
CA PRO A 172 -27.55 -12.27 6.37
C PRO A 172 -27.90 -12.59 7.81
N THR A 173 -29.01 -12.04 8.28
CA THR A 173 -29.52 -12.25 9.64
C THR A 173 -30.27 -13.57 9.82
N ASP A 174 -30.55 -14.28 8.73
CA ASP A 174 -31.33 -15.51 8.69
C ASP A 174 -30.50 -16.80 8.61
N GLY A 175 -29.17 -16.69 8.67
CA GLY A 175 -28.25 -17.82 8.58
C GLY A 175 -28.06 -18.40 7.18
N THR A 176 -28.62 -17.78 6.16
CA THR A 176 -28.33 -18.15 4.77
C THR A 176 -26.90 -17.71 4.38
N SER A 177 -26.27 -18.44 3.46
CA SER A 177 -24.98 -18.00 2.93
C SER A 177 -25.15 -16.68 2.18
N MET A 178 -24.22 -15.75 2.40
CA MET A 178 -24.15 -14.47 1.72
C MET A 178 -24.23 -14.66 0.22
N PRO A 179 -25.16 -14.03 -0.49
CA PRO A 179 -24.94 -13.84 -1.90
C PRO A 179 -23.69 -12.96 -2.05
N ASN A 180 -22.72 -13.43 -2.82
CA ASN A 180 -21.61 -12.61 -3.30
C ASN A 180 -22.21 -11.49 -4.15
N ASP A 181 -22.64 -10.43 -3.51
CA ASP A 181 -23.14 -9.27 -4.24
C ASP A 181 -21.93 -8.60 -4.88
N ALA A 182 -21.88 -8.71 -6.19
CA ALA A 182 -20.81 -8.25 -7.02
C ALA A 182 -20.44 -6.79 -6.69
N GLY A 183 -19.40 -6.59 -5.96
CA GLY A 183 -18.87 -5.27 -5.65
C GLY A 183 -18.36 -5.09 -4.22
N ASN A 184 -18.84 -5.85 -3.25
CA ASN A 184 -18.43 -5.69 -1.86
C ASN A 184 -17.71 -6.92 -1.29
N ASP A 185 -17.47 -7.95 -2.09
CA ASP A 185 -16.75 -9.13 -1.66
C ASP A 185 -15.25 -8.85 -1.58
N VAL A 186 -14.79 -8.58 -0.36
CA VAL A 186 -13.36 -8.36 -0.08
C VAL A 186 -12.55 -9.67 -0.09
N THR A 187 -13.21 -10.83 -0.10
CA THR A 187 -12.54 -12.14 -0.07
C THR A 187 -12.01 -12.57 -1.44
N ASN A 188 -12.54 -12.03 -2.52
CA ASN A 188 -12.10 -12.29 -3.89
C ASN A 188 -11.10 -11.27 -4.45
N LEU A 189 -10.68 -10.33 -3.63
CA LEU A 189 -9.68 -9.33 -4.00
C LEU A 189 -8.28 -9.86 -3.68
N THR A 190 -7.80 -10.79 -4.50
CA THR A 190 -6.42 -11.33 -4.46
C THR A 190 -5.50 -10.53 -5.36
#